data_d0d99b43d2a1815302b81dc86a1f63aa
#
_entry.id   d0d99b43d2a1815302b81dc86a1f63aa
#
_cell.length_a   1.000
_cell.length_b   1.000
_cell.length_c   1.000
_cell.angle_alpha   90.00
_cell.angle_beta   90.00
_cell.angle_gamma   90.00
#
_symmetry.space_group_name_H-M   'P 1'
#
loop_
_entity.id
_entity.type
_entity.pdbx_description
1 polymer ?
#
loop_
_entity_poly.entity_id
_entity_poly.type
_entity_poly.pdbx_seq_one_letter_code
_entity_poly.pdbx_strand_id
1 'polypeptide(L)'
;MTVKIFEERLTADKGIFYPVVPYDKEDKLLLMDFTDKNTDLTEDILANTNLFTQYINSKLKASGAKYGIGGYGEHRTIYSRSEIFGPHPNVSSGYESSKEEPRRLHLGIDIWGRPYTQVRTPLDAIVHSFAFNNRYGDYGATIILTHQLSGLTFYTLYGHLSLNSIKNLEEGQHIEKGDVFAEFGIPFENGQWPPHLHFQIILNMEGHEGDYPGVCKFSEREKYLNNCPDPDLILNMMKHVT
;
A
#
# COMPACT_ATOMS: atom_id res chain seq x y z
N MET A 1 -7.02 -14.29 -16.28
CA MET A 1 -6.86 -12.97 -16.96
C MET A 1 -5.39 -12.63 -16.92
N THR A 2 -4.81 -12.04 -17.99
CA THR A 2 -3.41 -11.56 -17.95
C THR A 2 -3.39 -10.08 -17.55
N VAL A 3 -2.30 -9.63 -16.87
CA VAL A 3 -2.09 -8.22 -16.52
C VAL A 3 -2.22 -7.32 -17.76
N LYS A 4 -1.63 -7.70 -18.87
CA LYS A 4 -1.69 -6.93 -20.11
C LYS A 4 -3.13 -6.63 -20.59
N ILE A 5 -4.02 -7.64 -20.59
CA ILE A 5 -5.44 -7.46 -20.96
C ILE A 5 -6.14 -6.54 -19.96
N PHE A 6 -5.82 -6.66 -18.67
CA PHE A 6 -6.37 -5.81 -17.64
C PHE A 6 -5.94 -4.36 -17.83
N GLU A 7 -4.64 -4.11 -18.03
CA GLU A 7 -4.07 -2.79 -18.27
C GLU A 7 -4.65 -2.11 -19.50
N GLU A 8 -4.78 -2.84 -20.62
CA GLU A 8 -5.39 -2.33 -21.85
C GLU A 8 -6.83 -1.86 -21.62
N ARG A 9 -7.61 -2.62 -20.85
CA ARG A 9 -9.01 -2.26 -20.55
C ARG A 9 -9.12 -1.09 -19.59
N LEU A 10 -8.36 -1.06 -18.49
CA LEU A 10 -8.36 0.08 -17.58
C LEU A 10 -7.88 1.36 -18.25
N THR A 11 -6.92 1.25 -19.16
CA THR A 11 -6.41 2.41 -19.91
C THR A 11 -7.46 2.99 -20.86
N ALA A 12 -8.33 2.15 -21.42
CA ALA A 12 -9.44 2.62 -22.27
C ALA A 12 -10.52 3.37 -21.46
N ASP A 13 -10.68 3.01 -20.18
CA ASP A 13 -11.68 3.57 -19.26
C ASP A 13 -11.09 4.70 -18.38
N LYS A 14 -9.98 5.33 -18.80
CA LYS A 14 -9.37 6.44 -18.05
C LYS A 14 -10.37 7.57 -17.79
N GLY A 15 -10.48 7.96 -16.52
CA GLY A 15 -11.37 9.05 -16.08
C GLY A 15 -12.65 8.61 -15.40
N ILE A 16 -12.93 7.30 -15.36
CA ILE A 16 -14.08 6.79 -14.61
C ILE A 16 -13.80 6.64 -13.11
N PHE A 17 -12.52 6.57 -12.71
CA PHE A 17 -12.14 6.34 -11.32
C PHE A 17 -12.33 7.60 -10.46
N TYR A 18 -12.92 7.40 -9.28
CA TYR A 18 -12.98 8.44 -8.26
C TYR A 18 -11.63 8.47 -7.50
N PRO A 19 -11.12 9.65 -7.09
CA PRO A 19 -9.89 9.74 -6.30
C PRO A 19 -9.98 8.94 -5.00
N VAL A 20 -9.01 8.02 -4.78
CA VAL A 20 -8.95 7.16 -3.60
C VAL A 20 -8.69 7.95 -2.31
N VAL A 21 -7.98 9.07 -2.42
CA VAL A 21 -7.77 10.03 -1.33
C VAL A 21 -8.21 11.42 -1.78
N PRO A 22 -8.56 12.34 -0.87
CA PRO A 22 -8.88 13.73 -1.22
C PRO A 22 -7.69 14.42 -1.89
N TYR A 23 -7.72 14.53 -3.21
CA TYR A 23 -6.62 15.05 -4.03
C TYR A 23 -7.16 15.94 -5.15
N ASP A 24 -6.56 17.12 -5.31
CA ASP A 24 -6.81 18.07 -6.37
C ASP A 24 -5.57 18.24 -7.26
N LYS A 25 -5.77 18.64 -8.52
CA LYS A 25 -4.68 18.85 -9.49
C LYS A 25 -3.65 19.89 -9.05
N GLU A 26 -4.02 20.77 -8.12
CA GLU A 26 -3.16 21.83 -7.57
C GLU A 26 -2.35 21.33 -6.35
N ASP A 27 -2.74 20.18 -5.79
CA ASP A 27 -2.01 19.56 -4.69
C ASP A 27 -0.65 19.03 -5.17
N LYS A 28 0.39 19.33 -4.42
CA LYS A 28 1.73 18.79 -4.67
C LYS A 28 1.88 17.39 -4.13
N LEU A 29 2.55 16.54 -4.90
CA LEU A 29 2.96 15.20 -4.50
C LEU A 29 4.48 15.12 -4.47
N LEU A 30 5.00 14.47 -3.44
CA LEU A 30 6.43 14.21 -3.28
C LEU A 30 6.72 12.72 -3.54
N LEU A 31 7.60 12.42 -4.49
CA LEU A 31 8.11 11.06 -4.63
C LEU A 31 8.90 10.66 -3.39
N MET A 32 8.52 9.57 -2.77
CA MET A 32 9.22 8.99 -1.62
C MET A 32 10.07 7.81 -2.09
N ASP A 33 11.39 7.97 -2.03
CA ASP A 33 12.35 6.91 -2.34
C ASP A 33 12.67 6.13 -1.06
N PHE A 34 12.36 4.83 -1.04
CA PHE A 34 12.65 3.91 0.06
C PHE A 34 13.66 2.82 -0.32
N THR A 35 14.40 3.03 -1.40
CA THR A 35 15.49 2.13 -1.83
C THR A 35 16.77 2.38 -1.03
N ASP A 36 17.77 1.57 -1.26
CA ASP A 36 19.13 1.71 -0.72
C ASP A 36 19.88 2.97 -1.19
N LYS A 37 19.34 3.66 -2.21
CA LYS A 37 19.89 4.93 -2.70
C LYS A 37 19.57 6.11 -1.77
N ASN A 38 18.52 5.97 -0.96
CA ASN A 38 18.14 7.00 0.01
C ASN A 38 18.95 6.87 1.30
N THR A 39 20.10 7.51 1.32
CA THR A 39 21.04 7.49 2.47
C THR A 39 20.54 8.27 3.69
N ASP A 40 19.47 9.06 3.57
CA ASP A 40 18.85 9.76 4.71
C ASP A 40 18.07 8.79 5.63
N LEU A 41 17.70 7.60 5.12
CA LEU A 41 17.00 6.56 5.87
C LEU A 41 17.99 5.66 6.61
N THR A 42 18.44 6.11 7.76
CA THR A 42 19.34 5.34 8.62
C THR A 42 18.61 4.20 9.35
N GLU A 43 19.35 3.20 9.82
CA GLU A 43 18.81 2.09 10.62
C GLU A 43 18.06 2.61 11.87
N ASP A 44 18.57 3.65 12.53
CA ASP A 44 17.94 4.26 13.71
C ASP A 44 16.56 4.86 13.36
N ILE A 45 16.46 5.53 12.21
CA ILE A 45 15.17 6.07 11.73
C ILE A 45 14.19 4.94 11.46
N LEU A 46 14.62 3.88 10.80
CA LEU A 46 13.76 2.76 10.45
C LEU A 46 13.34 1.94 11.68
N ALA A 47 14.22 1.76 12.65
CA ALA A 47 13.91 1.02 13.88
C ALA A 47 12.91 1.75 14.80
N ASN A 48 12.81 3.08 14.70
CA ASN A 48 11.99 3.90 15.58
C ASN A 48 10.82 4.55 14.83
N THR A 49 9.60 4.10 15.11
CA THR A 49 8.37 4.60 14.45
C THR A 49 8.20 6.12 14.57
N ASN A 50 8.57 6.72 15.71
CA ASN A 50 8.46 8.17 15.90
C ASN A 50 9.48 8.94 15.04
N LEU A 51 10.73 8.46 14.95
CA LEU A 51 11.76 9.06 14.09
C LEU A 51 11.37 8.91 12.62
N PHE A 52 10.85 7.75 12.22
CA PHE A 52 10.39 7.55 10.86
C PHE A 52 9.18 8.44 10.52
N THR A 53 8.23 8.60 11.45
CA THR A 53 7.11 9.54 11.28
C THR A 53 7.60 10.99 11.16
N GLN A 54 8.57 11.40 11.96
CA GLN A 54 9.19 12.73 11.87
C GLN A 54 9.91 12.93 10.53
N TYR A 55 10.61 11.91 10.04
CA TYR A 55 11.25 11.94 8.73
C TYR A 55 10.24 12.21 7.62
N ILE A 56 9.15 11.41 7.54
CA ILE A 56 8.07 11.60 6.55
C ILE A 56 7.48 13.01 6.64
N ASN A 57 7.08 13.44 7.83
CA ASN A 57 6.47 14.74 8.05
C ASN A 57 7.41 15.91 7.67
N SER A 58 8.71 15.76 7.93
CA SER A 58 9.71 16.77 7.58
C SER A 58 9.87 16.91 6.05
N LYS A 59 9.90 15.78 5.33
CA LYS A 59 9.96 15.77 3.87
C LYS A 59 8.71 16.41 3.25
N LEU A 60 7.51 16.05 3.71
CA LEU A 60 6.25 16.65 3.26
C LEU A 60 6.20 18.16 3.54
N LYS A 61 6.60 18.57 4.75
CA LYS A 61 6.64 19.99 5.12
C LYS A 61 7.63 20.78 4.27
N ALA A 62 8.82 20.25 4.05
CA ALA A 62 9.88 20.93 3.29
C ALA A 62 9.50 21.13 1.82
N SER A 63 8.84 20.15 1.21
CA SER A 63 8.37 20.21 -0.20
C SER A 63 7.06 20.99 -0.35
N GLY A 64 6.30 21.21 0.73
CA GLY A 64 4.93 21.72 0.67
C GLY A 64 3.95 20.74 0.03
N ALA A 65 4.30 19.44 -0.03
CA ALA A 65 3.45 18.42 -0.59
C ALA A 65 2.33 18.01 0.37
N LYS A 66 1.16 17.74 -0.20
CA LYS A 66 0.01 17.21 0.55
C LYS A 66 0.23 15.75 0.92
N TYR A 67 0.78 14.99 -0.03
CA TYR A 67 1.10 13.57 0.12
C TYR A 67 2.51 13.26 -0.35
N GLY A 68 3.15 12.32 0.35
CA GLY A 68 4.24 11.53 -0.20
C GLY A 68 3.64 10.35 -0.97
N ILE A 69 4.26 9.93 -2.07
CA ILE A 69 3.82 8.76 -2.81
C ILE A 69 5.02 7.88 -3.13
N GLY A 70 4.89 6.57 -2.92
CA GLY A 70 5.96 5.61 -3.09
C GLY A 70 5.63 4.52 -4.10
N GLY A 71 6.66 4.13 -4.84
CA GLY A 71 6.58 3.41 -6.09
C GLY A 71 6.17 1.94 -6.02
N TYR A 72 5.43 1.53 -7.00
CA TYR A 72 5.15 0.16 -7.37
C TYR A 72 6.40 -0.52 -7.96
N GLY A 73 6.65 -1.79 -7.62
CA GLY A 73 7.81 -2.54 -8.10
C GLY A 73 9.15 -2.08 -7.52
N GLU A 74 9.14 -1.25 -6.49
CA GLU A 74 10.33 -0.72 -5.83
C GLU A 74 10.92 -1.74 -4.85
N HIS A 75 12.25 -1.97 -4.95
CA HIS A 75 12.98 -2.80 -3.98
C HIS A 75 13.38 -1.93 -2.78
N ARG A 76 12.73 -2.13 -1.64
CA ARG A 76 12.76 -1.24 -0.48
C ARG A 76 13.59 -1.75 0.68
N THR A 77 14.39 -0.88 1.27
CA THR A 77 15.14 -1.15 2.51
C THR A 77 14.28 -1.04 3.76
N ILE A 78 13.19 -0.24 3.72
CA ILE A 78 12.34 0.00 4.90
C ILE A 78 11.72 -1.27 5.50
N TYR A 79 11.60 -2.34 4.74
CA TYR A 79 11.10 -3.62 5.22
C TYR A 79 12.08 -4.37 6.13
N SER A 80 13.36 -3.94 6.20
CA SER A 80 14.33 -4.49 7.17
C SER A 80 13.95 -4.25 8.62
N ARG A 81 13.05 -3.30 8.88
CA ARG A 81 12.58 -2.97 10.23
C ARG A 81 11.75 -4.05 10.92
N SER A 82 11.26 -5.06 10.18
CA SER A 82 10.42 -6.12 10.73
C SER A 82 10.82 -7.51 10.23
N GLU A 83 10.85 -8.47 11.16
CA GLU A 83 11.19 -9.87 10.89
C GLU A 83 10.15 -10.58 9.99
N ILE A 84 8.93 -10.04 9.87
CA ILE A 84 7.91 -10.64 8.99
C ILE A 84 8.32 -10.63 7.52
N PHE A 85 9.25 -9.75 7.13
CA PHE A 85 9.78 -9.66 5.77
C PHE A 85 11.05 -10.49 5.54
N GLY A 86 11.45 -11.28 6.52
CA GLY A 86 12.63 -12.15 6.45
C GLY A 86 13.87 -11.57 7.14
N PRO A 87 14.99 -12.28 7.10
CA PRO A 87 16.17 -11.97 7.90
C PRO A 87 16.73 -10.57 7.64
N HIS A 88 17.11 -9.90 8.73
CA HIS A 88 17.83 -8.62 8.65
C HIS A 88 19.28 -8.87 8.23
N PRO A 89 19.83 -8.13 7.25
CA PRO A 89 21.19 -8.37 6.74
C PRO A 89 22.30 -8.18 7.79
N ASN A 90 22.04 -7.43 8.86
CA ASN A 90 23.05 -7.06 9.87
C ASN A 90 22.87 -7.73 11.23
N VAL A 91 21.85 -8.57 11.43
CA VAL A 91 21.70 -9.31 12.69
C VAL A 91 22.44 -10.63 12.58
N SER A 92 23.72 -10.63 12.97
CA SER A 92 24.45 -11.85 13.32
C SER A 92 23.92 -12.42 14.64
N SER A 93 22.65 -12.89 14.66
CA SER A 93 22.22 -13.86 15.65
C SER A 93 22.99 -15.14 15.36
N GLY A 94 23.68 -15.70 16.35
CA GLY A 94 24.57 -16.86 16.23
C GLY A 94 23.91 -18.18 15.77
N TYR A 95 22.82 -18.09 15.05
CA TYR A 95 22.22 -19.12 14.21
C TYR A 95 22.68 -18.85 12.78
N GLU A 96 23.11 -19.89 12.07
CA GLU A 96 23.45 -19.87 10.65
C GLU A 96 22.46 -18.95 9.92
N SER A 97 22.99 -17.92 9.24
CA SER A 97 22.18 -16.98 8.45
C SER A 97 21.25 -17.81 7.58
N SER A 98 19.95 -17.72 7.81
CA SER A 98 18.99 -18.41 6.97
C SER A 98 19.26 -17.96 5.53
N LYS A 99 19.50 -18.91 4.63
CA LYS A 99 19.70 -18.63 3.19
C LYS A 99 18.41 -18.13 2.54
N GLU A 100 17.42 -17.75 3.34
CA GLU A 100 16.13 -17.31 2.84
C GLU A 100 16.21 -15.89 2.34
N GLU A 101 15.81 -15.68 1.10
CA GLU A 101 15.73 -14.36 0.48
C GLU A 101 14.66 -13.51 1.19
N PRO A 102 14.98 -12.27 1.64
CA PRO A 102 14.00 -11.40 2.27
C PRO A 102 12.99 -10.85 1.26
N ARG A 103 11.77 -10.57 1.71
CA ARG A 103 10.78 -9.86 0.92
C ARG A 103 11.07 -8.37 0.95
N ARG A 104 11.32 -7.76 -0.22
CA ARG A 104 11.69 -6.34 -0.37
C ARG A 104 11.00 -5.65 -1.54
N LEU A 105 10.42 -6.40 -2.48
CA LEU A 105 9.78 -5.84 -3.66
C LEU A 105 8.33 -5.46 -3.32
N HIS A 106 8.02 -4.17 -3.39
CA HIS A 106 6.72 -3.60 -3.08
C HIS A 106 5.72 -3.83 -4.23
N LEU A 107 4.52 -4.29 -3.91
CA LEU A 107 3.48 -4.68 -4.88
C LEU A 107 2.33 -3.68 -4.99
N GLY A 108 2.34 -2.63 -4.17
CA GLY A 108 1.37 -1.57 -4.15
C GLY A 108 1.97 -0.19 -4.42
N ILE A 109 1.16 0.83 -4.23
CA ILE A 109 1.59 2.22 -4.08
C ILE A 109 1.22 2.68 -2.68
N ASP A 110 2.17 3.29 -1.96
CA ASP A 110 1.91 3.91 -0.68
C ASP A 110 1.66 5.41 -0.85
N ILE A 111 0.63 5.90 -0.15
CA ILE A 111 0.27 7.32 -0.08
C ILE A 111 0.43 7.78 1.36
N TRP A 112 1.54 8.49 1.64
CA TRP A 112 1.92 8.99 2.96
C TRP A 112 1.25 10.33 3.24
N GLY A 113 0.55 10.45 4.36
CA GLY A 113 -0.19 11.67 4.68
C GLY A 113 -0.52 11.81 6.16
N ARG A 114 -1.53 12.62 6.46
CA ARG A 114 -1.97 12.82 7.84
C ARG A 114 -2.80 11.62 8.32
N PRO A 115 -2.74 11.29 9.62
CA PRO A 115 -3.65 10.31 10.19
C PRO A 115 -5.11 10.71 9.92
N TYR A 116 -5.97 9.70 9.82
CA TYR A 116 -7.41 9.86 9.55
C TYR A 116 -7.75 10.55 8.22
N THR A 117 -6.79 10.58 7.27
CA THR A 117 -7.09 10.94 5.89
C THR A 117 -8.13 9.98 5.34
N GLN A 118 -9.22 10.51 4.79
CA GLN A 118 -10.32 9.71 4.23
C GLN A 118 -9.86 8.86 3.05
N VAL A 119 -10.35 7.63 2.99
CA VAL A 119 -10.17 6.71 1.86
C VAL A 119 -11.51 6.45 1.22
N ARG A 120 -11.56 6.54 -0.12
CA ARG A 120 -12.76 6.38 -0.93
C ARG A 120 -12.58 5.28 -1.94
N THR A 121 -13.68 4.58 -2.26
CA THR A 121 -13.61 3.59 -3.31
C THR A 121 -13.58 4.25 -4.71
N PRO A 122 -12.68 3.81 -5.61
CA PRO A 122 -12.59 4.39 -6.95
C PRO A 122 -13.74 3.99 -7.88
N LEU A 123 -14.44 2.90 -7.59
CA LEU A 123 -15.58 2.33 -8.32
C LEU A 123 -16.57 1.74 -7.33
N ASP A 124 -17.78 1.42 -7.78
CA ASP A 124 -18.69 0.56 -7.03
C ASP A 124 -17.98 -0.73 -6.62
N ALA A 125 -18.20 -1.16 -5.39
CA ALA A 125 -17.49 -2.27 -4.80
C ALA A 125 -18.38 -3.11 -3.88
N ILE A 126 -17.93 -4.33 -3.65
CA ILE A 126 -18.44 -5.20 -2.59
C ILE A 126 -17.27 -5.52 -1.66
N VAL A 127 -17.48 -5.42 -0.35
CA VAL A 127 -16.48 -5.85 0.63
C VAL A 127 -16.23 -7.34 0.46
N HIS A 128 -15.00 -7.70 0.05
CA HIS A 128 -14.57 -9.10 -0.08
C HIS A 128 -14.26 -9.69 1.27
N SER A 129 -13.38 -9.03 2.01
CA SER A 129 -12.91 -9.46 3.32
C SER A 129 -12.15 -8.32 4.01
N PHE A 130 -11.96 -8.44 5.31
CA PHE A 130 -11.17 -7.50 6.10
C PHE A 130 -10.55 -8.20 7.32
N ALA A 131 -9.46 -7.65 7.85
CA ALA A 131 -8.79 -8.17 9.03
C ALA A 131 -8.05 -7.09 9.81
N PHE A 132 -7.68 -7.40 11.04
CA PHE A 132 -6.68 -6.66 11.81
C PHE A 132 -5.38 -7.47 11.88
N ASN A 133 -4.46 -7.20 10.96
CA ASN A 133 -3.16 -7.84 10.83
C ASN A 133 -2.16 -7.18 11.79
N ASN A 134 -2.32 -7.46 13.10
CA ASN A 134 -1.67 -6.73 14.20
C ASN A 134 -0.28 -7.27 14.55
N ARG A 135 0.62 -7.35 13.58
CA ARG A 135 2.04 -7.65 13.83
C ARG A 135 2.88 -6.42 13.52
N TYR A 136 4.02 -6.27 14.20
CA TYR A 136 4.93 -5.16 13.91
C TYR A 136 5.41 -5.22 12.45
N GLY A 137 5.16 -4.16 11.71
CA GLY A 137 5.49 -4.05 10.28
C GLY A 137 4.43 -4.63 9.34
N ASP A 138 3.35 -5.21 9.86
CA ASP A 138 2.23 -5.72 9.06
C ASP A 138 1.27 -4.58 8.66
N TYR A 139 0.19 -4.91 7.99
CA TYR A 139 -0.80 -3.94 7.49
C TYR A 139 -1.64 -3.25 8.55
N GLY A 140 -1.77 -3.80 9.77
CA GLY A 140 -2.78 -3.32 10.70
C GLY A 140 -4.20 -3.60 10.19
N ALA A 141 -5.11 -2.64 10.33
CA ALA A 141 -6.46 -2.77 9.78
C ALA A 141 -6.40 -2.73 8.25
N THR A 142 -7.02 -3.73 7.62
CA THR A 142 -6.95 -4.02 6.18
C THR A 142 -8.33 -4.31 5.64
N ILE A 143 -8.66 -3.75 4.48
CA ILE A 143 -9.91 -4.00 3.76
C ILE A 143 -9.58 -4.41 2.33
N ILE A 144 -10.27 -5.41 1.81
CA ILE A 144 -10.19 -5.85 0.42
C ILE A 144 -11.57 -5.69 -0.20
N LEU A 145 -11.64 -4.99 -1.33
CA LEU A 145 -12.85 -4.76 -2.09
C LEU A 145 -12.82 -5.52 -3.41
N THR A 146 -13.96 -6.07 -3.81
CA THR A 146 -14.19 -6.66 -5.14
C THR A 146 -14.83 -5.62 -6.04
N HIS A 147 -14.31 -5.49 -7.26
CA HIS A 147 -14.84 -4.62 -8.30
C HIS A 147 -15.24 -5.40 -9.55
N GLN A 148 -16.20 -4.82 -10.29
CA GLN A 148 -16.60 -5.28 -11.60
C GLN A 148 -16.46 -4.13 -12.60
N LEU A 149 -15.66 -4.30 -13.64
CA LEU A 149 -15.48 -3.30 -14.70
C LEU A 149 -15.37 -3.97 -16.06
N SER A 150 -16.25 -3.62 -16.98
CA SER A 150 -16.22 -4.12 -18.39
C SER A 150 -16.10 -5.65 -18.48
N GLY A 151 -16.80 -6.38 -17.58
CA GLY A 151 -16.79 -7.85 -17.52
C GLY A 151 -15.54 -8.44 -16.86
N LEU A 152 -14.70 -7.62 -16.24
CA LEU A 152 -13.56 -8.04 -15.46
C LEU A 152 -13.88 -7.97 -13.96
N THR A 153 -13.51 -9.00 -13.22
CA THR A 153 -13.48 -9.00 -11.76
C THR A 153 -12.04 -8.78 -11.31
N PHE A 154 -11.82 -7.86 -10.40
CA PHE A 154 -10.53 -7.63 -9.74
C PHE A 154 -10.75 -7.11 -8.32
N TYR A 155 -9.68 -7.04 -7.57
CA TYR A 155 -9.71 -6.64 -6.16
C TYR A 155 -8.78 -5.47 -5.92
N THR A 156 -9.15 -4.64 -4.92
CA THR A 156 -8.26 -3.62 -4.37
C THR A 156 -8.07 -3.85 -2.89
N LEU A 157 -6.83 -3.81 -2.45
CA LEU A 157 -6.43 -3.90 -1.06
C LEU A 157 -6.07 -2.52 -0.54
N TYR A 158 -6.56 -2.24 0.66
CA TYR A 158 -6.32 -1.02 1.43
C TYR A 158 -5.73 -1.41 2.77
N GLY A 159 -4.43 -1.21 2.93
CA GLY A 159 -3.70 -1.49 4.17
C GLY A 159 -3.43 -0.23 5.00
N HIS A 160 -3.02 -0.41 6.24
CA HIS A 160 -2.63 0.63 7.20
C HIS A 160 -3.78 1.57 7.58
N LEU A 161 -5.00 1.04 7.62
CA LEU A 161 -6.21 1.78 7.96
C LEU A 161 -6.37 1.94 9.48
N SER A 162 -7.31 2.82 9.88
CA SER A 162 -7.74 2.92 11.29
C SER A 162 -8.59 1.70 11.68
N LEU A 163 -8.55 1.34 12.96
CA LEU A 163 -9.43 0.29 13.51
C LEU A 163 -10.93 0.65 13.36
N ASN A 164 -11.23 1.93 13.34
CA ASN A 164 -12.61 2.39 13.12
C ASN A 164 -13.13 2.00 11.73
N SER A 165 -12.24 1.91 10.74
CA SER A 165 -12.60 1.55 9.35
C SER A 165 -13.16 0.13 9.22
N ILE A 166 -12.80 -0.80 10.12
CA ILE A 166 -13.25 -2.20 10.08
C ILE A 166 -14.31 -2.53 11.13
N LYS A 167 -14.63 -1.58 12.04
CA LYS A 167 -15.42 -1.87 13.25
C LYS A 167 -16.85 -2.33 12.97
N ASN A 168 -17.49 -1.76 11.95
CA ASN A 168 -18.90 -2.03 11.60
C ASN A 168 -19.03 -2.45 10.13
N LEU A 169 -17.95 -2.93 9.55
CA LEU A 169 -17.92 -3.39 8.17
C LEU A 169 -18.45 -4.83 8.11
N GLU A 170 -19.16 -5.17 7.06
CA GLU A 170 -19.69 -6.52 6.81
C GLU A 170 -19.20 -7.03 5.45
N GLU A 171 -18.79 -8.30 5.38
CA GLU A 171 -18.49 -8.96 4.11
C GLU A 171 -19.76 -9.03 3.25
N GLY A 172 -19.61 -8.77 1.94
CA GLY A 172 -20.74 -8.65 1.03
C GLY A 172 -21.43 -7.27 1.05
N GLN A 173 -21.03 -6.36 1.93
CA GLN A 173 -21.55 -4.98 1.95
C GLN A 173 -21.21 -4.26 0.63
N HIS A 174 -22.20 -3.60 0.03
CA HIS A 174 -22.01 -2.74 -1.13
C HIS A 174 -21.52 -1.36 -0.70
N ILE A 175 -20.54 -0.81 -1.44
CA ILE A 175 -19.99 0.54 -1.26
C ILE A 175 -20.09 1.25 -2.61
N GLU A 176 -20.75 2.42 -2.66
CA GLU A 176 -20.91 3.18 -3.89
C GLU A 176 -19.61 3.92 -4.25
N LYS A 177 -19.36 4.09 -5.53
CA LYS A 177 -18.22 4.84 -6.06
C LYS A 177 -18.13 6.23 -5.43
N GLY A 178 -16.96 6.52 -4.85
CA GLY A 178 -16.69 7.81 -4.19
C GLY A 178 -17.07 7.88 -2.72
N ASP A 179 -17.75 6.86 -2.20
CA ASP A 179 -18.05 6.80 -0.76
C ASP A 179 -16.78 6.71 0.07
N VAL A 180 -16.79 7.41 1.20
CA VAL A 180 -15.78 7.29 2.24
C VAL A 180 -16.06 6.04 3.05
N PHE A 181 -15.23 5.03 2.95
CA PHE A 181 -15.42 3.76 3.67
C PHE A 181 -14.33 3.48 4.71
N ALA A 182 -13.21 4.22 4.64
CA ALA A 182 -12.07 4.03 5.53
C ALA A 182 -11.28 5.33 5.74
N GLU A 183 -10.25 5.25 6.59
CA GLU A 183 -9.32 6.33 6.86
C GLU A 183 -7.94 5.78 7.26
N PHE A 184 -6.88 6.57 7.08
CA PHE A 184 -5.51 6.21 7.46
C PHE A 184 -5.41 5.97 8.96
N GLY A 185 -4.79 4.87 9.38
CA GLY A 185 -4.54 4.56 10.76
C GLY A 185 -3.34 5.31 11.34
N ILE A 186 -3.36 5.49 12.67
CA ILE A 186 -2.18 5.86 13.44
C ILE A 186 -1.27 4.64 13.64
N PRO A 187 0.01 4.81 14.05
CA PRO A 187 0.95 3.68 14.18
C PRO A 187 0.44 2.49 14.99
N PHE A 188 -0.36 2.74 16.02
CA PHE A 188 -0.92 1.70 16.87
C PHE A 188 -1.95 0.79 16.15
N GLU A 189 -2.58 1.30 15.08
CA GLU A 189 -3.64 0.62 14.32
C GLU A 189 -3.14 0.00 13.02
N ASN A 190 -1.99 0.50 12.53
CA ASN A 190 -1.53 0.29 11.16
C ASN A 190 -0.23 -0.51 11.04
N GLY A 191 0.11 -1.32 12.07
CA GLY A 191 1.34 -2.11 12.08
C GLY A 191 2.60 -1.34 12.46
N GLN A 192 2.47 -0.21 13.18
CA GLN A 192 3.58 0.65 13.65
C GLN A 192 4.30 1.42 12.54
N TRP A 193 3.61 1.73 11.46
CA TRP A 193 4.11 2.60 10.39
C TRP A 193 3.72 4.06 10.60
N PRO A 194 4.47 5.03 10.03
CA PRO A 194 3.93 6.38 9.85
C PRO A 194 2.61 6.34 9.08
N PRO A 195 1.65 7.24 9.34
CA PRO A 195 0.33 7.21 8.69
C PRO A 195 0.42 7.24 7.17
N HIS A 196 -0.15 6.25 6.50
CA HIS A 196 -0.23 6.12 5.06
C HIS A 196 -1.29 5.11 4.65
N LEU A 197 -1.61 5.06 3.38
CA LEU A 197 -2.38 4.03 2.72
C LEU A 197 -1.43 3.17 1.87
N HIS A 198 -1.45 1.87 2.04
CA HIS A 198 -0.98 0.93 1.02
C HIS A 198 -2.17 0.59 0.12
N PHE A 199 -2.08 0.96 -1.16
CA PHE A 199 -3.09 0.66 -2.16
C PHE A 199 -2.54 -0.32 -3.20
N GLN A 200 -3.25 -1.44 -3.43
CA GLN A 200 -2.81 -2.49 -4.34
C GLN A 200 -3.96 -3.03 -5.16
N ILE A 201 -3.71 -3.35 -6.43
CA ILE A 201 -4.63 -4.07 -7.31
C ILE A 201 -4.24 -5.54 -7.33
N ILE A 202 -5.24 -6.44 -7.26
CA ILE A 202 -5.04 -7.89 -7.28
C ILE A 202 -6.01 -8.49 -8.29
N LEU A 203 -5.54 -9.36 -9.19
CA LEU A 203 -6.38 -10.02 -10.20
C LEU A 203 -7.01 -11.31 -9.70
N ASN A 204 -6.33 -12.00 -8.79
CA ASN A 204 -6.82 -13.25 -8.19
C ASN A 204 -6.35 -13.33 -6.74
N MET A 205 -7.28 -13.45 -5.82
CA MET A 205 -7.01 -13.55 -4.38
C MET A 205 -6.34 -14.87 -3.97
N GLU A 206 -6.29 -15.87 -4.84
CA GLU A 206 -5.68 -17.19 -4.57
C GLU A 206 -6.20 -17.84 -3.25
N GLY A 207 -7.42 -17.48 -2.82
CA GLY A 207 -8.04 -17.95 -1.57
C GLY A 207 -7.64 -17.16 -0.32
N HIS A 208 -6.92 -16.05 -0.46
CA HIS A 208 -6.62 -15.15 0.64
C HIS A 208 -7.87 -14.35 1.07
N GLU A 209 -8.02 -14.13 2.37
CA GLU A 209 -9.09 -13.34 2.98
C GLU A 209 -8.51 -12.41 4.05
N GLY A 210 -8.87 -11.12 4.03
CA GLY A 210 -8.40 -10.10 4.98
C GLY A 210 -6.92 -9.75 4.88
N ASP A 211 -6.17 -10.41 4.02
CA ASP A 211 -4.75 -10.20 3.75
C ASP A 211 -4.40 -10.65 2.32
N TYR A 212 -3.34 -10.10 1.77
CA TYR A 212 -2.67 -10.54 0.56
C TYR A 212 -1.22 -10.00 0.57
N PRO A 213 -0.20 -10.73 0.04
CA PRO A 213 1.16 -10.24 0.03
C PRO A 213 1.31 -8.87 -0.65
N GLY A 214 1.74 -7.86 0.11
CA GLY A 214 2.08 -6.52 -0.39
C GLY A 214 3.54 -6.35 -0.73
N VAL A 215 4.34 -7.34 -0.33
CA VAL A 215 5.78 -7.36 -0.54
C VAL A 215 6.20 -8.79 -0.85
N CYS A 216 6.95 -9.00 -1.94
CA CYS A 216 7.45 -10.32 -2.31
C CYS A 216 8.98 -10.38 -2.34
N LYS A 217 9.53 -11.59 -2.50
CA LYS A 217 10.93 -11.82 -2.81
C LYS A 217 11.21 -11.36 -4.25
N PHE A 218 12.39 -10.84 -4.51
CA PHE A 218 12.76 -10.42 -5.86
C PHE A 218 12.77 -11.61 -6.85
N SER A 219 13.15 -12.79 -6.37
CA SER A 219 13.08 -14.03 -7.17
C SER A 219 11.66 -14.44 -7.57
N GLU A 220 10.63 -13.98 -6.84
CA GLU A 220 9.21 -14.28 -7.10
C GLU A 220 8.51 -13.15 -7.87
N ARG A 221 9.21 -12.09 -8.27
CA ARG A 221 8.62 -10.88 -8.86
C ARG A 221 7.70 -11.15 -10.05
N GLU A 222 8.07 -12.08 -10.94
CA GLU A 222 7.27 -12.38 -12.12
C GLU A 222 5.90 -12.94 -11.75
N LYS A 223 5.84 -13.84 -10.75
CA LYS A 223 4.59 -14.39 -10.24
C LYS A 223 3.68 -13.27 -9.73
N TYR A 224 4.21 -12.43 -8.82
CA TYR A 224 3.40 -11.41 -8.16
C TYR A 224 3.06 -10.24 -9.07
N LEU A 225 3.96 -9.74 -9.90
CA LEU A 225 3.66 -8.65 -10.84
C LEU A 225 2.65 -9.08 -11.92
N ASN A 226 2.56 -10.37 -12.25
CA ASN A 226 1.50 -10.91 -13.12
C ASN A 226 0.13 -11.01 -12.44
N ASN A 227 0.05 -10.85 -11.12
CA ASN A 227 -1.22 -10.86 -10.36
C ASN A 227 -1.55 -9.49 -9.74
N CYS A 228 -0.55 -8.65 -9.56
CA CYS A 228 -0.67 -7.32 -8.96
C CYS A 228 -0.19 -6.26 -9.96
N PRO A 229 -1.06 -5.78 -10.87
CA PRO A 229 -0.72 -4.72 -11.82
C PRO A 229 -0.49 -3.38 -11.12
N ASP A 230 0.12 -2.44 -11.84
CA ASP A 230 0.45 -1.10 -11.32
C ASP A 230 -0.80 -0.37 -10.80
N PRO A 231 -0.87 -0.03 -9.51
CA PRO A 231 -2.02 0.68 -8.95
C PRO A 231 -2.24 2.08 -9.51
N ASP A 232 -1.23 2.70 -10.16
CA ASP A 232 -1.39 4.01 -10.79
C ASP A 232 -2.35 3.99 -11.99
N LEU A 233 -2.67 2.82 -12.51
CA LEU A 233 -3.76 2.64 -13.49
C LEU A 233 -5.11 3.18 -12.97
N ILE A 234 -5.33 3.10 -11.65
CA ILE A 234 -6.52 3.61 -10.95
C ILE A 234 -6.22 4.96 -10.30
N LEU A 235 -5.12 5.08 -9.55
CA LEU A 235 -4.77 6.30 -8.81
C LEU A 235 -4.51 7.49 -9.73
N ASN A 236 -3.81 7.25 -10.86
CA ASN A 236 -3.43 8.27 -11.83
C ASN A 236 -2.74 9.49 -11.19
N MET A 237 -1.98 9.25 -10.12
CA MET A 237 -1.31 10.25 -9.29
C MET A 237 0.17 10.42 -9.64
N MET A 238 0.86 9.34 -10.10
CA MET A 238 2.31 9.37 -10.34
C MET A 238 2.74 10.40 -11.38
N LYS A 239 1.91 10.74 -12.34
CA LYS A 239 2.18 11.80 -13.33
C LYS A 239 2.22 13.22 -12.75
N HIS A 240 1.75 13.42 -11.52
CA HIS A 240 1.70 14.71 -10.81
C HIS A 240 2.81 14.84 -9.76
N VAL A 241 3.70 13.86 -9.66
CA VAL A 241 4.87 13.89 -8.76
C VAL A 241 5.87 14.93 -9.26
N THR A 242 6.39 15.72 -8.33
CA THR A 242 7.39 16.79 -8.59
C THR A 242 8.69 16.49 -7.87
#